data_6f7f23ead7610d46a293bae7df61446d
#
_entry.id   6f7f23ead7610d46a293bae7df61446d
#
_cell.length_a   1.000
_cell.length_b   1.000
_cell.length_c   1.000
_cell.angle_alpha   90.00
_cell.angle_beta   90.00
_cell.angle_gamma   90.00
#
_symmetry.space_group_name_H-M   'P 1'
#
loop_
_entity.id
_entity.type
_entity.pdbx_description
1 polymer ?
#
loop_
_entity_poly.entity_id
_entity_poly.type
_entity_poly.pdbx_seq_one_letter_code
_entity_poly.pdbx_strand_id
1 'polypeptide(L)'
;MFYRVDYTMAVLLAGFLIGLLVGTATEKVAATPLARRYYVAIAILLVLRTSIFAYTMLISQQSVLTTVGGITGDLSSLLFGVLFGLAARRKDTRELLTDPFTLGALCMALAFTFAMAGVGKAFSMAPMTDFFTQSGYSVTFLKFIVIAEVFAGIGLLLPWGVVPALIGLTIDMFGAVLTHIHNGDPLNDSTGAIGALIRLFAVGVLWALSRRTDASSPTVRRSILSVATVGTVCLLIAIGGSAALHHLGSAATHLSK
;
A
#
# COMPACT_ATOMS: atom_id res chain seq x y z
N MET A 1 -19.13 -0.57 9.22
CA MET A 1 -18.07 -0.70 8.23
C MET A 1 -18.24 0.25 7.03
N PHE A 2 -19.37 0.93 6.91
CA PHE A 2 -19.81 1.77 5.78
C PHE A 2 -19.05 3.10 5.57
N TYR A 3 -18.31 3.60 6.54
CA TYR A 3 -17.69 4.94 6.50
C TYR A 3 -16.29 5.02 5.88
N ARG A 4 -15.63 3.90 5.62
CA ARG A 4 -14.18 3.91 5.34
C ARG A 4 -13.78 4.32 3.95
N VAL A 5 -14.64 4.12 2.96
CA VAL A 5 -14.26 4.28 1.54
C VAL A 5 -14.47 5.71 1.07
N ASP A 6 -15.61 6.28 1.40
CA ASP A 6 -15.92 7.68 1.09
C ASP A 6 -14.92 8.62 1.78
N TYR A 7 -14.46 8.23 2.97
CA TYR A 7 -13.47 8.98 3.71
C TYR A 7 -12.08 8.96 3.06
N THR A 8 -11.62 7.82 2.58
CA THR A 8 -10.30 7.70 1.92
C THR A 8 -10.24 8.53 0.63
N MET A 9 -11.30 8.55 -0.16
CA MET A 9 -11.37 9.38 -1.37
C MET A 9 -11.44 10.87 -1.04
N ALA A 10 -12.18 11.26 -0.02
CA ALA A 10 -12.23 12.64 0.47
C ALA A 10 -10.86 13.12 0.96
N VAL A 11 -10.13 12.28 1.70
CA VAL A 11 -8.78 12.56 2.19
C VAL A 11 -7.77 12.68 1.04
N LEU A 12 -7.86 11.82 0.02
CA LEU A 12 -7.03 11.90 -1.18
C LEU A 12 -7.28 13.21 -1.95
N LEU A 13 -8.56 13.59 -2.14
CA LEU A 13 -8.94 14.83 -2.78
C LEU A 13 -8.47 16.05 -1.98
N ALA A 14 -8.64 16.05 -0.66
CA ALA A 14 -8.13 17.12 0.21
C ALA A 14 -6.61 17.24 0.09
N GLY A 15 -5.89 16.13 0.07
CA GLY A 15 -4.46 16.11 -0.20
C GLY A 15 -4.10 16.73 -1.56
N PHE A 16 -4.84 16.39 -2.60
CA PHE A 16 -4.64 16.95 -3.94
C PHE A 16 -4.82 18.48 -3.95
N LEU A 17 -5.87 18.99 -3.32
CA LEU A 17 -6.10 20.42 -3.20
C LEU A 17 -4.99 21.13 -2.39
N ILE A 18 -4.55 20.53 -1.28
CA ILE A 18 -3.41 21.02 -0.50
C ILE A 18 -2.15 21.06 -1.36
N GLY A 19 -1.89 19.99 -2.13
CA GLY A 19 -0.74 19.92 -3.04
C GLY A 19 -0.76 21.02 -4.12
N LEU A 20 -1.94 21.29 -4.70
CA LEU A 20 -2.12 22.40 -5.64
C LEU A 20 -1.80 23.76 -4.99
N LEU A 21 -2.29 24.01 -3.78
CA LEU A 21 -2.05 25.26 -3.04
C LEU A 21 -0.59 25.41 -2.65
N VAL A 22 0.01 24.40 -2.06
CA VAL A 22 1.42 24.41 -1.66
C VAL A 22 2.34 24.56 -2.88
N GLY A 23 1.98 23.95 -4.01
CA GLY A 23 2.70 24.08 -5.28
C GLY A 23 2.77 25.51 -5.83
N THR A 24 1.84 26.39 -5.43
CA THR A 24 1.88 27.82 -5.79
C THR A 24 2.85 28.63 -4.92
N ALA A 25 3.04 28.24 -3.67
CA ALA A 25 3.78 28.98 -2.66
C ALA A 25 5.27 28.59 -2.56
N THR A 26 5.65 27.46 -3.13
CA THR A 26 7.04 26.97 -3.01
C THR A 26 7.91 27.44 -4.16
N GLU A 27 9.05 28.09 -3.83
CA GLU A 27 10.14 28.33 -4.75
C GLU A 27 10.68 27.02 -5.37
N LYS A 28 11.41 27.14 -6.49
CA LYS A 28 11.96 26.00 -7.26
C LYS A 28 12.81 25.07 -6.37
N VAL A 29 12.19 24.05 -5.80
CA VAL A 29 12.92 22.93 -5.17
C VAL A 29 13.20 21.90 -6.25
N ALA A 30 14.45 21.45 -6.37
CA ALA A 30 14.81 20.39 -7.30
C ALA A 30 13.97 19.13 -7.03
N ALA A 31 13.58 18.40 -8.08
CA ALA A 31 12.68 17.23 -7.99
C ALA A 31 13.22 16.13 -7.07
N THR A 32 14.50 15.79 -7.19
CA THR A 32 15.12 14.69 -6.41
C THR A 32 15.15 14.93 -4.89
N PRO A 33 15.52 16.10 -4.33
CA PRO A 33 15.41 16.33 -2.89
C PRO A 33 13.98 16.27 -2.38
N LEU A 34 13.00 16.72 -3.16
CA LEU A 34 11.59 16.65 -2.81
C LEU A 34 11.11 15.19 -2.81
N ALA A 35 11.44 14.43 -3.85
CA ALA A 35 11.12 13.00 -3.97
C ALA A 35 11.72 12.21 -2.81
N ARG A 36 12.97 12.48 -2.41
CA ARG A 36 13.62 11.83 -1.28
C ARG A 36 12.91 12.12 0.05
N ARG A 37 12.50 13.38 0.28
CA ARG A 37 11.71 13.75 1.48
C ARG A 37 10.37 13.03 1.50
N TYR A 38 9.70 12.95 0.35
CA TYR A 38 8.45 12.23 0.20
C TYR A 38 8.63 10.73 0.52
N TYR A 39 9.66 10.10 -0.03
CA TYR A 39 9.99 8.68 0.27
C TYR A 39 10.17 8.43 1.77
N VAL A 40 10.96 9.27 2.45
CA VAL A 40 11.18 9.15 3.90
C VAL A 40 9.88 9.32 4.67
N ALA A 41 9.05 10.29 4.31
CA ALA A 41 7.75 10.51 4.97
C ALA A 41 6.83 9.29 4.82
N ILE A 42 6.74 8.72 3.62
CA ILE A 42 5.96 7.49 3.39
C ILE A 42 6.52 6.32 4.20
N ALA A 43 7.85 6.13 4.24
CA ALA A 43 8.47 5.07 5.02
C ALA A 43 8.13 5.17 6.51
N ILE A 44 8.24 6.37 7.09
CA ILE A 44 7.90 6.63 8.51
C ILE A 44 6.42 6.30 8.77
N LEU A 45 5.51 6.76 7.90
CA LEU A 45 4.08 6.50 8.07
C LEU A 45 3.74 5.02 7.98
N LEU A 46 4.37 4.27 7.09
CA LEU A 46 4.14 2.84 6.94
C LEU A 46 4.65 2.07 8.15
N VAL A 47 5.83 2.41 8.67
CA VAL A 47 6.36 1.81 9.90
C VAL A 47 5.44 2.12 11.09
N LEU A 48 5.01 3.36 11.25
CA LEU A 48 4.08 3.76 12.31
C LEU A 48 2.75 3.00 12.20
N ARG A 49 2.15 2.94 11.02
CA ARG A 49 0.92 2.18 10.78
C ARG A 49 1.06 0.71 11.13
N THR A 50 2.18 0.08 10.74
CA THR A 50 2.42 -1.33 11.02
C THR A 50 2.63 -1.59 12.50
N SER A 51 3.37 -0.71 13.18
CA SER A 51 3.58 -0.79 14.63
C SER A 51 2.26 -0.65 15.39
N ILE A 52 1.39 0.27 15.00
CA ILE A 52 0.06 0.45 15.58
C ILE A 52 -0.79 -0.79 15.32
N PHE A 53 -0.80 -1.32 14.09
CA PHE A 53 -1.54 -2.54 13.77
C PHE A 53 -1.06 -3.73 14.61
N ALA A 54 0.25 -3.93 14.72
CA ALA A 54 0.84 -4.98 15.54
C ALA A 54 0.46 -4.83 17.02
N TYR A 55 0.48 -3.60 17.55
CA TYR A 55 0.10 -3.32 18.94
C TYR A 55 -1.40 -3.57 19.18
N THR A 56 -2.28 -3.24 18.24
CA THR A 56 -3.72 -3.51 18.35
C THR A 56 -4.04 -5.00 18.40
N MET A 57 -3.26 -5.83 17.71
CA MET A 57 -3.41 -7.28 17.75
C MET A 57 -3.03 -7.87 19.11
N LEU A 58 -2.09 -7.23 19.85
CA LEU A 58 -1.68 -7.67 21.19
C LEU A 58 -2.70 -7.40 22.29
N ILE A 59 -3.37 -6.26 22.25
CA ILE A 59 -4.13 -5.76 23.40
C ILE A 59 -5.64 -6.05 23.27
N SER A 60 -6.11 -6.58 22.15
CA SER A 60 -7.52 -6.98 21.95
C SER A 60 -8.59 -5.89 22.24
N GLN A 61 -8.19 -4.66 22.55
CA GLN A 61 -9.10 -3.54 22.75
C GLN A 61 -9.30 -2.74 21.45
N GLN A 62 -10.35 -3.08 20.73
CA GLN A 62 -10.56 -2.68 19.33
C GLN A 62 -10.94 -1.21 19.08
N SER A 63 -11.36 -0.40 20.06
CA SER A 63 -12.08 0.83 19.71
C SER A 63 -11.21 2.05 19.35
N VAL A 64 -10.19 2.35 20.14
CA VAL A 64 -9.37 3.57 19.92
C VAL A 64 -8.27 3.35 18.90
N LEU A 65 -7.64 2.20 18.90
CA LEU A 65 -6.48 1.89 18.08
C LEU A 65 -6.82 1.52 16.64
N THR A 66 -8.01 0.95 16.38
CA THR A 66 -8.53 0.80 15.02
C THR A 66 -8.79 2.17 14.36
N THR A 67 -9.19 3.17 15.14
CA THR A 67 -9.34 4.55 14.68
C THR A 67 -7.97 5.15 14.32
N VAL A 68 -6.96 5.00 15.18
CA VAL A 68 -5.59 5.50 14.92
C VAL A 68 -4.95 4.78 13.75
N GLY A 69 -5.13 3.46 13.61
CA GLY A 69 -4.68 2.70 12.44
C GLY A 69 -5.39 3.15 11.15
N GLY A 70 -6.66 3.54 11.22
CA GLY A 70 -7.39 4.19 10.14
C GLY A 70 -6.75 5.51 9.73
N ILE A 71 -6.50 6.40 10.69
CA ILE A 71 -5.89 7.72 10.46
C ILE A 71 -4.52 7.60 9.75
N THR A 72 -3.68 6.64 10.13
CA THR A 72 -2.39 6.46 9.44
C THR A 72 -2.54 5.98 7.99
N GLY A 73 -3.58 5.20 7.68
CA GLY A 73 -3.95 4.84 6.31
C GLY A 73 -4.42 6.06 5.52
N ASP A 74 -5.20 6.92 6.14
CA ASP A 74 -5.70 8.15 5.56
C ASP A 74 -4.57 9.17 5.33
N LEU A 75 -3.58 9.26 6.23
CA LEU A 75 -2.38 10.07 6.02
C LEU A 75 -1.56 9.61 4.81
N SER A 76 -1.46 8.33 4.53
CA SER A 76 -0.80 7.85 3.31
C SER A 76 -1.57 8.29 2.05
N SER A 77 -2.91 8.23 2.08
CA SER A 77 -3.77 8.70 1.00
C SER A 77 -3.68 10.23 0.84
N LEU A 78 -3.61 10.96 1.94
CA LEU A 78 -3.38 12.41 1.94
C LEU A 78 -2.06 12.76 1.24
N LEU A 79 -0.96 12.09 1.60
CA LEU A 79 0.35 12.33 0.97
C LEU A 79 0.37 11.95 -0.51
N PHE A 80 -0.35 10.89 -0.90
CA PHE A 80 -0.55 10.59 -2.31
C PHE A 80 -1.24 11.75 -3.03
N GLY A 81 -2.34 12.25 -2.48
CA GLY A 81 -3.04 13.40 -3.02
C GLY A 81 -2.13 14.63 -3.14
N VAL A 82 -1.40 14.98 -2.07
CA VAL A 82 -0.47 16.11 -2.05
C VAL A 82 0.60 15.98 -3.15
N LEU A 83 1.16 14.78 -3.34
CA LEU A 83 2.14 14.54 -4.40
C LEU A 83 1.56 14.82 -5.79
N PHE A 84 0.38 14.30 -6.10
CA PHE A 84 -0.27 14.51 -7.39
C PHE A 84 -0.69 15.97 -7.59
N GLY A 85 -1.14 16.66 -6.53
CA GLY A 85 -1.48 18.08 -6.57
C GLY A 85 -0.23 18.96 -6.83
N LEU A 86 0.87 18.69 -6.14
CA LEU A 86 2.16 19.33 -6.38
C LEU A 86 2.63 19.09 -7.82
N ALA A 87 2.55 17.86 -8.28
CA ALA A 87 2.94 17.47 -9.62
C ALA A 87 2.08 18.16 -10.69
N ALA A 88 0.77 18.27 -10.52
CA ALA A 88 -0.13 18.94 -11.45
C ALA A 88 0.16 20.45 -11.58
N ARG A 89 0.68 21.10 -10.54
CA ARG A 89 0.97 22.54 -10.53
C ARG A 89 2.36 22.90 -11.05
N ARG A 90 3.32 21.99 -11.00
CA ARG A 90 4.72 22.25 -11.39
C ARG A 90 4.97 21.94 -12.86
N LYS A 91 5.77 22.80 -13.52
CA LYS A 91 6.20 22.57 -14.91
C LYS A 91 7.06 21.31 -15.07
N ASP A 92 7.79 20.91 -14.01
CA ASP A 92 8.66 19.72 -13.98
C ASP A 92 7.95 18.47 -13.42
N THR A 93 6.63 18.41 -13.57
CA THR A 93 5.74 17.34 -13.07
C THR A 93 6.26 15.95 -13.42
N ARG A 94 6.74 15.77 -14.64
CA ARG A 94 7.24 14.50 -15.13
C ARG A 94 8.50 14.04 -14.39
N GLU A 95 9.44 14.94 -14.12
CA GLU A 95 10.67 14.62 -13.38
C GLU A 95 10.35 14.17 -11.95
N LEU A 96 9.43 14.86 -11.26
CA LEU A 96 9.03 14.49 -9.91
C LEU A 96 8.34 13.12 -9.88
N LEU A 97 7.39 12.87 -10.78
CA LEU A 97 6.60 11.63 -10.79
C LEU A 97 7.41 10.42 -11.26
N THR A 98 8.40 10.60 -12.10
CA THR A 98 9.27 9.53 -12.60
C THR A 98 10.60 9.41 -11.86
N ASP A 99 10.83 10.25 -10.85
CA ASP A 99 12.00 10.14 -9.97
C ASP A 99 12.00 8.81 -9.21
N PRO A 100 13.14 8.11 -9.14
CA PRO A 100 13.24 6.79 -8.48
C PRO A 100 12.74 6.77 -7.03
N PHE A 101 12.92 7.83 -6.28
CA PHE A 101 12.44 7.92 -4.89
C PHE A 101 10.91 8.05 -4.82
N THR A 102 10.30 8.81 -5.71
CA THR A 102 8.84 8.90 -5.82
C THR A 102 8.25 7.55 -6.19
N LEU A 103 8.75 6.92 -7.24
CA LEU A 103 8.29 5.60 -7.65
C LEU A 103 8.51 4.55 -6.56
N GLY A 104 9.67 4.61 -5.88
CA GLY A 104 9.95 3.74 -4.74
C GLY A 104 8.96 3.94 -3.59
N ALA A 105 8.58 5.18 -3.27
CA ALA A 105 7.58 5.48 -2.26
C ALA A 105 6.20 4.93 -2.62
N LEU A 106 5.78 5.09 -3.88
CA LEU A 106 4.52 4.57 -4.39
C LEU A 106 4.49 3.03 -4.38
N CYS A 107 5.54 2.39 -4.87
CA CYS A 107 5.70 0.94 -4.83
C CYS A 107 5.70 0.42 -3.38
N MET A 108 6.40 1.10 -2.47
CA MET A 108 6.45 0.74 -1.06
C MET A 108 5.07 0.84 -0.39
N ALA A 109 4.30 1.89 -0.67
CA ALA A 109 2.94 2.03 -0.14
C ALA A 109 2.03 0.90 -0.62
N LEU A 110 2.10 0.52 -1.91
CA LEU A 110 1.36 -0.63 -2.44
C LEU A 110 1.87 -1.95 -1.86
N ALA A 111 3.19 -2.14 -1.76
CA ALA A 111 3.81 -3.33 -1.18
C ALA A 111 3.30 -3.60 0.24
N PHE A 112 3.29 -2.58 1.10
CA PHE A 112 2.73 -2.71 2.45
C PHE A 112 1.21 -2.96 2.43
N THR A 113 0.48 -2.33 1.53
CA THR A 113 -0.97 -2.54 1.42
C THR A 113 -1.28 -4.02 1.13
N PHE A 114 -0.64 -4.60 0.12
CA PHE A 114 -0.94 -5.97 -0.31
C PHE A 114 -0.32 -7.03 0.60
N ALA A 115 0.95 -6.87 1.00
CA ALA A 115 1.58 -7.82 1.90
C ALA A 115 0.85 -7.89 3.25
N MET A 116 0.44 -6.75 3.82
CA MET A 116 -0.32 -6.73 5.07
C MET A 116 -1.77 -7.19 4.89
N ALA A 117 -2.37 -7.04 3.71
CA ALA A 117 -3.66 -7.65 3.40
C ALA A 117 -3.56 -9.18 3.39
N GLY A 118 -2.54 -9.74 2.74
CA GLY A 118 -2.27 -11.19 2.76
C GLY A 118 -2.02 -11.72 4.18
N VAL A 119 -1.16 -11.05 4.96
CA VAL A 119 -0.90 -11.40 6.37
C VAL A 119 -2.18 -11.30 7.21
N GLY A 120 -2.99 -10.26 7.02
CA GLY A 120 -4.28 -10.10 7.71
C GLY A 120 -5.25 -11.24 7.40
N LYS A 121 -5.36 -11.65 6.13
CA LYS A 121 -6.16 -12.83 5.73
C LYS A 121 -5.63 -14.11 6.38
N ALA A 122 -4.29 -14.29 6.44
CA ALA A 122 -3.68 -15.44 7.10
C ALA A 122 -4.03 -15.53 8.60
N PHE A 123 -4.11 -14.40 9.29
CA PHE A 123 -4.50 -14.35 10.72
C PHE A 123 -6.02 -14.45 10.92
N SER A 124 -6.81 -14.19 9.88
CA SER A 124 -8.28 -14.24 9.90
C SER A 124 -8.81 -15.37 9.00
N MET A 125 -8.17 -16.54 9.01
CA MET A 125 -8.49 -17.64 8.08
C MET A 125 -9.94 -18.11 8.18
N ALA A 126 -10.54 -18.20 9.37
CA ALA A 126 -11.90 -18.71 9.53
C ALA A 126 -12.94 -17.82 8.78
N PRO A 127 -13.08 -16.51 9.07
CA PRO A 127 -14.04 -15.68 8.34
C PRO A 127 -13.69 -15.54 6.86
N MET A 128 -12.42 -15.62 6.46
CA MET A 128 -12.02 -15.61 5.04
C MET A 128 -12.43 -16.91 4.34
N THR A 129 -12.32 -18.06 5.02
CA THR A 129 -12.80 -19.35 4.50
C THR A 129 -14.30 -19.30 4.23
N ASP A 130 -15.07 -18.76 5.18
CA ASP A 130 -16.53 -18.64 5.03
C ASP A 130 -16.88 -17.76 3.82
N PHE A 131 -16.26 -16.60 3.68
CA PHE A 131 -16.47 -15.72 2.54
C PHE A 131 -16.10 -16.38 1.20
N PHE A 132 -14.93 -17.01 1.10
CA PHE A 132 -14.49 -17.65 -0.14
C PHE A 132 -15.36 -18.84 -0.52
N THR A 133 -15.76 -19.67 0.43
CA THR A 133 -16.63 -20.83 0.15
C THR A 133 -18.04 -20.41 -0.24
N GLN A 134 -18.60 -19.37 0.38
CA GLN A 134 -19.88 -18.80 -0.02
C GLN A 134 -19.82 -18.20 -1.44
N SER A 135 -18.67 -17.65 -1.84
CA SER A 135 -18.42 -17.15 -3.19
C SER A 135 -18.08 -18.24 -4.21
N GLY A 136 -18.12 -19.53 -3.82
CA GLY A 136 -17.84 -20.66 -4.70
C GLY A 136 -16.36 -21.01 -4.87
N TYR A 137 -15.45 -20.42 -4.10
CA TYR A 137 -14.03 -20.70 -4.17
C TYR A 137 -13.58 -21.74 -3.13
N SER A 138 -12.50 -22.47 -3.45
CA SER A 138 -11.91 -23.43 -2.52
C SER A 138 -11.00 -22.75 -1.49
N VAL A 139 -10.81 -23.40 -0.33
CA VAL A 139 -9.85 -22.96 0.70
C VAL A 139 -8.41 -22.96 0.16
N THR A 140 -8.12 -23.87 -0.78
CA THR A 140 -6.79 -23.89 -1.45
C THR A 140 -6.56 -22.63 -2.27
N PHE A 141 -7.60 -22.13 -2.96
CA PHE A 141 -7.53 -20.89 -3.69
C PHE A 141 -7.33 -19.68 -2.75
N LEU A 142 -8.02 -19.63 -1.62
CA LEU A 142 -7.77 -18.62 -0.59
C LEU A 142 -6.31 -18.62 -0.12
N LYS A 143 -5.74 -19.79 0.18
CA LYS A 143 -4.32 -19.89 0.57
C LYS A 143 -3.39 -19.41 -0.54
N PHE A 144 -3.69 -19.70 -1.80
CA PHE A 144 -2.96 -19.20 -2.94
C PHE A 144 -2.99 -17.66 -3.01
N ILE A 145 -4.18 -17.04 -2.86
CA ILE A 145 -4.32 -15.58 -2.85
C ILE A 145 -3.51 -14.94 -1.71
N VAL A 146 -3.58 -15.49 -0.50
CA VAL A 146 -2.79 -15.01 0.65
C VAL A 146 -1.29 -14.99 0.33
N ILE A 147 -0.78 -16.09 -0.22
CA ILE A 147 0.64 -16.21 -0.60
C ILE A 147 0.96 -15.24 -1.73
N ALA A 148 0.12 -15.16 -2.76
CA ALA A 148 0.31 -14.31 -3.93
C ALA A 148 0.37 -12.82 -3.55
N GLU A 149 -0.51 -12.33 -2.68
CA GLU A 149 -0.50 -10.95 -2.19
C GLU A 149 0.79 -10.61 -1.43
N VAL A 150 1.26 -11.50 -0.55
CA VAL A 150 2.52 -11.28 0.20
C VAL A 150 3.71 -11.26 -0.75
N PHE A 151 3.83 -12.23 -1.64
CA PHE A 151 4.96 -12.31 -2.58
C PHE A 151 4.93 -11.18 -3.62
N ALA A 152 3.74 -10.81 -4.11
CA ALA A 152 3.61 -9.68 -5.02
C ALA A 152 3.90 -8.36 -4.31
N GLY A 153 3.51 -8.20 -3.04
CA GLY A 153 3.92 -7.06 -2.22
C GLY A 153 5.45 -6.93 -2.14
N ILE A 154 6.16 -8.02 -1.84
CA ILE A 154 7.63 -8.06 -1.87
C ILE A 154 8.15 -7.75 -3.29
N GLY A 155 7.52 -8.32 -4.32
CA GLY A 155 7.87 -8.11 -5.72
C GLY A 155 7.81 -6.64 -6.16
N LEU A 156 6.87 -5.85 -5.63
CA LEU A 156 6.80 -4.41 -5.90
C LEU A 156 8.02 -3.62 -5.41
N LEU A 157 8.77 -4.14 -4.46
CA LEU A 157 10.00 -3.51 -3.95
C LEU A 157 11.24 -3.88 -4.76
N LEU A 158 11.17 -4.95 -5.54
CA LEU A 158 12.29 -5.45 -6.34
C LEU A 158 12.21 -4.89 -7.77
N PRO A 159 13.26 -4.25 -8.29
CA PRO A 159 13.22 -3.61 -9.61
C PRO A 159 12.81 -4.53 -10.76
N TRP A 160 13.12 -5.80 -10.67
CA TRP A 160 12.73 -6.86 -11.63
C TRP A 160 11.35 -7.45 -11.34
N GLY A 161 10.88 -7.32 -10.11
CA GLY A 161 9.60 -7.86 -9.63
C GLY A 161 8.41 -6.92 -9.83
N VAL A 162 8.63 -5.61 -10.06
CA VAL A 162 7.54 -4.61 -10.14
C VAL A 162 6.53 -4.96 -11.21
N VAL A 163 6.96 -5.28 -12.41
CA VAL A 163 6.04 -5.55 -13.53
C VAL A 163 5.19 -6.81 -13.30
N PRO A 164 5.78 -7.99 -12.99
CA PRO A 164 4.97 -9.16 -12.70
C PRO A 164 4.07 -8.99 -11.46
N ALA A 165 4.53 -8.27 -10.44
CA ALA A 165 3.71 -7.97 -9.27
C ALA A 165 2.52 -7.07 -9.61
N LEU A 166 2.71 -6.00 -10.39
CA LEU A 166 1.62 -5.14 -10.86
C LEU A 166 0.58 -5.93 -11.65
N ILE A 167 1.02 -6.81 -12.56
CA ILE A 167 0.11 -7.65 -13.35
C ILE A 167 -0.67 -8.60 -12.43
N GLY A 168 0.02 -9.35 -11.57
CA GLY A 168 -0.61 -10.32 -10.66
C GLY A 168 -1.62 -9.66 -9.73
N LEU A 169 -1.25 -8.54 -9.09
CA LEU A 169 -2.14 -7.80 -8.20
C LEU A 169 -3.31 -7.14 -8.94
N THR A 170 -3.12 -6.73 -10.19
CA THR A 170 -4.22 -6.21 -11.01
C THR A 170 -5.24 -7.30 -11.30
N ILE A 171 -4.79 -8.52 -11.64
CA ILE A 171 -5.65 -9.67 -11.86
C ILE A 171 -6.40 -10.03 -10.57
N ASP A 172 -5.71 -10.05 -9.43
CA ASP A 172 -6.28 -10.34 -8.12
C ASP A 172 -7.38 -9.32 -7.74
N MET A 173 -7.10 -8.03 -7.82
CA MET A 173 -8.07 -6.99 -7.50
C MET A 173 -9.24 -6.95 -8.48
N PHE A 174 -9.01 -7.24 -9.75
CA PHE A 174 -10.09 -7.38 -10.73
C PHE A 174 -10.97 -8.59 -10.39
N GLY A 175 -10.37 -9.72 -10.02
CA GLY A 175 -11.08 -10.88 -9.52
C GLY A 175 -11.92 -10.56 -8.28
N ALA A 176 -11.38 -9.80 -7.31
CA ALA A 176 -12.10 -9.38 -6.13
C ALA A 176 -13.34 -8.53 -6.48
N VAL A 177 -13.23 -7.57 -7.39
CA VAL A 177 -14.37 -6.76 -7.86
C VAL A 177 -15.43 -7.66 -8.51
N LEU A 178 -15.03 -8.57 -9.39
CA LEU A 178 -15.95 -9.49 -10.04
C LEU A 178 -16.65 -10.42 -9.05
N THR A 179 -15.95 -10.86 -8.01
CA THR A 179 -16.53 -11.69 -6.93
C THR A 179 -17.64 -10.96 -6.19
N HIS A 180 -17.41 -9.70 -5.80
CA HIS A 180 -18.44 -8.89 -5.15
C HIS A 180 -19.65 -8.65 -6.06
N ILE A 181 -19.43 -8.40 -7.36
CA ILE A 181 -20.51 -8.26 -8.33
C ILE A 181 -21.29 -9.56 -8.47
N HIS A 182 -20.59 -10.70 -8.55
CA HIS A 182 -21.21 -12.02 -8.67
C HIS A 182 -22.06 -12.37 -7.44
N ASN A 183 -21.60 -12.04 -6.26
CA ASN A 183 -22.33 -12.26 -5.01
C ASN A 183 -23.52 -11.32 -4.83
N GLY A 184 -23.66 -10.29 -5.65
CA GLY A 184 -24.67 -9.25 -5.48
C GLY A 184 -24.40 -8.32 -4.30
N ASP A 185 -23.13 -8.24 -3.86
CA ASP A 185 -22.72 -7.39 -2.74
C ASP A 185 -22.91 -5.91 -3.10
N PRO A 186 -23.17 -5.04 -2.11
CA PRO A 186 -23.21 -3.60 -2.33
C PRO A 186 -21.91 -3.08 -2.94
N LEU A 187 -21.99 -2.09 -3.84
CA LEU A 187 -20.81 -1.50 -4.51
C LEU A 187 -19.73 -1.04 -3.51
N ASN A 188 -20.14 -0.62 -2.32
CA ASN A 188 -19.24 -0.22 -1.24
C ASN A 188 -18.22 -1.31 -0.85
N ASP A 189 -18.57 -2.58 -0.98
CA ASP A 189 -17.70 -3.69 -0.61
C ASP A 189 -16.56 -3.87 -1.63
N SER A 190 -16.80 -3.48 -2.89
CA SER A 190 -15.80 -3.50 -3.97
C SER A 190 -14.84 -2.31 -3.97
N THR A 191 -15.16 -1.24 -3.24
CA THR A 191 -14.44 0.05 -3.35
C THR A 191 -12.99 -0.04 -2.91
N GLY A 192 -12.66 -0.92 -1.98
CA GLY A 192 -11.28 -1.20 -1.58
C GLY A 192 -10.45 -1.76 -2.75
N ALA A 193 -11.01 -2.73 -3.48
CA ALA A 193 -10.39 -3.34 -4.65
C ALA A 193 -10.29 -2.35 -5.82
N ILE A 194 -11.34 -1.55 -6.07
CA ILE A 194 -11.35 -0.50 -7.09
C ILE A 194 -10.28 0.55 -6.79
N GLY A 195 -10.18 1.02 -5.55
CA GLY A 195 -9.14 1.98 -5.14
C GLY A 195 -7.72 1.41 -5.26
N ALA A 196 -7.55 0.11 -5.04
CA ALA A 196 -6.28 -0.58 -5.27
C ALA A 196 -5.96 -0.65 -6.77
N LEU A 197 -6.93 -0.99 -7.63
CA LEU A 197 -6.76 -1.02 -9.08
C LEU A 197 -6.32 0.34 -9.63
N ILE A 198 -6.96 1.43 -9.21
CA ILE A 198 -6.58 2.79 -9.64
C ILE A 198 -5.11 3.08 -9.28
N ARG A 199 -4.68 2.73 -8.07
CA ARG A 199 -3.30 2.94 -7.62
C ARG A 199 -2.30 2.05 -8.35
N LEU A 200 -2.63 0.78 -8.59
CA LEU A 200 -1.80 -0.14 -9.38
C LEU A 200 -1.61 0.37 -10.80
N PHE A 201 -2.70 0.82 -11.44
CA PHE A 201 -2.66 1.39 -12.78
C PHE A 201 -1.80 2.67 -12.82
N ALA A 202 -2.00 3.59 -11.88
CA ALA A 202 -1.20 4.82 -11.80
C ALA A 202 0.30 4.52 -11.66
N VAL A 203 0.68 3.61 -10.75
CA VAL A 203 2.07 3.20 -10.59
C VAL A 203 2.61 2.51 -11.84
N GLY A 204 1.81 1.66 -12.50
CA GLY A 204 2.19 1.01 -13.75
C GLY A 204 2.50 1.99 -14.87
N VAL A 205 1.66 3.01 -15.05
CA VAL A 205 1.88 4.09 -16.02
C VAL A 205 3.15 4.88 -15.70
N LEU A 206 3.33 5.29 -14.45
CA LEU A 206 4.52 6.03 -14.02
C LEU A 206 5.80 5.20 -14.18
N TRP A 207 5.74 3.91 -13.88
CA TRP A 207 6.84 2.98 -14.10
C TRP A 207 7.21 2.86 -15.58
N ALA A 208 6.22 2.73 -16.45
CA ALA A 208 6.44 2.67 -17.90
C ALA A 208 7.03 3.97 -18.47
N LEU A 209 6.61 5.12 -17.93
CA LEU A 209 7.16 6.43 -18.30
C LEU A 209 8.60 6.61 -17.80
N SER A 210 8.93 6.13 -16.60
CA SER A 210 10.28 6.24 -16.03
C SER A 210 11.32 5.46 -16.83
N ARG A 211 10.93 4.30 -17.37
CA ARG A 211 11.84 3.48 -18.20
C ARG A 211 12.22 4.10 -19.53
N ARG A 212 11.50 5.12 -19.98
CA ARG A 212 11.83 5.89 -21.18
C ARG A 212 12.88 6.99 -20.93
N THR A 213 13.15 7.29 -19.67
CA THR A 213 14.23 8.21 -19.25
C THR A 213 15.46 7.36 -18.93
N ASP A 214 16.65 7.74 -19.43
CA ASP A 214 17.91 6.98 -19.34
C ASP A 214 18.16 6.40 -17.91
N ALA A 215 17.76 5.16 -17.70
CA ALA A 215 18.02 4.39 -16.47
C ALA A 215 19.49 3.90 -16.38
N SER A 216 20.35 4.27 -17.33
CA SER A 216 21.73 3.81 -17.44
C SER A 216 22.70 4.56 -16.50
N SER A 217 22.27 5.67 -15.90
CA SER A 217 23.12 6.43 -14.96
C SER A 217 23.42 5.60 -13.70
N PRO A 218 24.71 5.42 -13.31
CA PRO A 218 25.11 4.69 -12.12
C PRO A 218 24.47 5.22 -10.83
N THR A 219 24.20 6.52 -10.78
CA THR A 219 23.57 7.21 -9.65
C THR A 219 22.10 6.81 -9.51
N VAL A 220 21.36 6.76 -10.62
CA VAL A 220 19.96 6.32 -10.64
C VAL A 220 19.85 4.85 -10.21
N ARG A 221 20.73 3.98 -10.74
CA ARG A 221 20.77 2.56 -10.35
C ARG A 221 21.04 2.36 -8.86
N ARG A 222 21.98 3.12 -8.27
CA ARG A 222 22.26 3.08 -6.82
C ARG A 222 21.05 3.54 -6.01
N SER A 223 20.37 4.61 -6.43
CA SER A 223 19.15 5.08 -5.76
C SER A 223 18.04 4.06 -5.79
N ILE A 224 17.78 3.43 -6.94
CA ILE A 224 16.78 2.36 -7.07
C ILE A 224 17.10 1.18 -6.14
N LEU A 225 18.36 0.73 -6.11
CA LEU A 225 18.77 -0.37 -5.23
C LEU A 225 18.63 -0.01 -3.75
N SER A 226 19.02 1.20 -3.34
CA SER A 226 18.89 1.61 -1.94
C SER A 226 17.42 1.71 -1.52
N VAL A 227 16.55 2.26 -2.35
CA VAL A 227 15.11 2.33 -2.12
C VAL A 227 14.50 0.93 -1.99
N ALA A 228 14.85 0.03 -2.91
CA ALA A 228 14.38 -1.36 -2.88
C ALA A 228 14.84 -2.08 -1.60
N THR A 229 16.12 -1.94 -1.25
CA THR A 229 16.68 -2.60 -0.05
C THR A 229 16.01 -2.10 1.23
N VAL A 230 15.92 -0.79 1.43
CA VAL A 230 15.28 -0.21 2.62
C VAL A 230 13.81 -0.62 2.69
N GLY A 231 13.06 -0.49 1.58
CA GLY A 231 11.65 -0.89 1.52
C GLY A 231 11.45 -2.37 1.86
N THR A 232 12.28 -3.26 1.30
CA THR A 232 12.22 -4.71 1.59
C THR A 232 12.52 -5.01 3.06
N VAL A 233 13.56 -4.42 3.63
CA VAL A 233 13.90 -4.60 5.05
C VAL A 233 12.75 -4.13 5.95
N CYS A 234 12.20 -2.94 5.70
CA CYS A 234 11.06 -2.43 6.45
C CYS A 234 9.84 -3.37 6.37
N LEU A 235 9.53 -3.88 5.16
CA LEU A 235 8.41 -4.80 4.97
C LEU A 235 8.63 -6.13 5.68
N LEU A 236 9.83 -6.70 5.59
CA LEU A 236 10.16 -7.96 6.29
C LEU A 236 10.09 -7.80 7.81
N ILE A 237 10.55 -6.67 8.36
CA ILE A 237 10.40 -6.35 9.78
C ILE A 237 8.91 -6.23 10.14
N ALA A 238 8.09 -5.60 9.31
CA ALA A 238 6.67 -5.46 9.53
C ALA A 238 5.95 -6.82 9.54
N ILE A 239 6.22 -7.68 8.56
CA ILE A 239 5.63 -9.02 8.47
C ILE A 239 6.10 -9.88 9.65
N GLY A 240 7.40 -9.96 9.88
CA GLY A 240 7.99 -10.77 10.97
C GLY A 240 7.55 -10.28 12.35
N GLY A 241 7.52 -8.97 12.57
CA GLY A 241 7.02 -8.39 13.81
C GLY A 241 5.54 -8.70 14.04
N SER A 242 4.69 -8.56 13.02
CA SER A 242 3.27 -8.91 13.11
C SER A 242 3.05 -10.39 13.43
N ALA A 243 3.82 -11.28 12.79
CA ALA A 243 3.76 -12.72 13.04
C ALA A 243 4.21 -13.06 14.47
N ALA A 244 5.32 -12.52 14.95
CA ALA A 244 5.83 -12.73 16.30
C ALA A 244 4.82 -12.27 17.36
N LEU A 245 4.23 -11.11 17.18
CA LEU A 245 3.24 -10.55 18.10
C LEU A 245 1.94 -11.36 18.12
N HIS A 246 1.50 -11.87 16.96
CA HIS A 246 0.34 -12.76 16.90
C HIS A 246 0.59 -14.06 17.68
N HIS A 247 1.77 -14.66 17.57
CA HIS A 247 2.15 -15.85 18.33
C HIS A 247 2.22 -15.59 19.84
N LEU A 248 2.78 -14.46 20.27
CA LEU A 248 2.85 -14.09 21.69
C LEU A 248 1.44 -13.83 22.28
N GLY A 249 0.55 -13.17 21.54
CA GLY A 249 -0.82 -12.95 21.96
C GLY A 249 -1.61 -14.26 22.12
N SER A 250 -1.44 -15.21 21.20
CA SER A 250 -2.08 -16.53 21.29
C SER A 250 -1.55 -17.36 22.47
N ALA A 251 -0.25 -17.32 22.74
CA ALA A 251 0.37 -18.00 23.88
C ALA A 251 -0.15 -17.44 25.23
N ALA A 252 -0.29 -16.11 25.35
CA ALA A 252 -0.80 -15.47 26.57
C ALA A 252 -2.25 -15.87 26.88
N THR A 253 -3.10 -16.01 25.86
CA THR A 253 -4.49 -16.46 26.04
C THR A 253 -4.62 -17.93 26.42
N HIS A 254 -3.66 -18.77 26.09
CA HIS A 254 -3.61 -20.17 26.54
C HIS A 254 -3.13 -20.34 27.99
N LEU A 255 -2.36 -19.41 28.52
CA LEU A 255 -1.87 -19.43 29.91
C LEU A 255 -2.87 -18.84 30.90
N SER A 256 -3.89 -18.11 30.44
CA SER A 256 -4.92 -17.48 31.26
C SER A 256 -6.19 -18.34 31.44
N LYS A 257 -6.23 -19.52 30.86
CA LYS A 257 -7.29 -20.54 31.00
C LYS A 257 -6.81 -21.69 31.86
#